data_5e06a4c4a598dd3a150e8c9bf6cde881
#
_entry.id   5e06a4c4a598dd3a150e8c9bf6cde881
#
_cell.length_a   1.000
_cell.length_b   1.000
_cell.length_c   1.000
_cell.angle_alpha   90.00
_cell.angle_beta   90.00
_cell.angle_gamma   90.00
#
_symmetry.space_group_name_H-M   'P 1'
#
loop_
_entity.id
_entity.type
_entity.pdbx_description
1 polymer ?
#
loop_
_entity_poly.entity_id
_entity_poly.type
_entity_poly.pdbx_seq_one_letter_code
_entity_poly.pdbx_strand_id
1 'polypeptide(L)'
;YAKPSTIKGVLTSYSSKSVQIEGYEPLSAEKDLPVYLVASSGHAKIPVRQGKISDLVVGNSKVELVVAEQKACALVSYQEDMAEKVRVLLKNGKENTYASLFVCSGDAYTVDGNKRKKDTVTDAEKLLKGKKTGKEIKISPDTGGLLYRCDKNGNPYGSGYEGDLILRKEKGGYVLINEIPMEDYIRYVLPSEMPLSFSYEALKAQAVYVGACF
;
A
#
# COMPACT_ATOMS: atom_id res chain seq x y z
N TYR A 1 27.63 -2.02 36.34
CA TYR A 1 27.00 -1.67 35.08
C TYR A 1 26.13 -2.85 34.63
N ALA A 2 24.81 -2.66 34.61
CA ALA A 2 23.89 -3.68 34.05
C ALA A 2 24.14 -3.78 32.52
N LYS A 3 24.33 -5.00 32.05
CA LYS A 3 24.50 -5.25 30.61
C LYS A 3 23.14 -5.04 29.91
N PRO A 4 23.03 -4.10 28.95
CA PRO A 4 21.78 -3.90 28.26
C PRO A 4 21.42 -5.13 27.44
N SER A 5 20.12 -5.44 27.37
CA SER A 5 19.55 -6.44 26.48
C SER A 5 18.66 -5.77 25.44
N THR A 6 18.38 -6.47 24.35
CA THR A 6 17.48 -5.98 23.28
C THR A 6 16.32 -6.92 23.14
N ILE A 7 15.11 -6.39 23.16
CA ILE A 7 13.86 -7.08 22.83
C ILE A 7 13.45 -6.64 21.44
N LYS A 8 13.15 -7.61 20.56
CA LYS A 8 12.66 -7.35 19.21
C LYS A 8 11.26 -7.91 19.06
N GLY A 9 10.40 -7.21 18.36
CA GLY A 9 9.05 -7.69 18.10
C GLY A 9 8.08 -6.61 17.67
N VAL A 10 6.80 -6.93 17.77
CA VAL A 10 5.70 -6.03 17.43
C VAL A 10 5.45 -5.06 18.57
N LEU A 11 5.40 -3.77 18.28
CA LEU A 11 4.99 -2.74 19.25
C LEU A 11 3.46 -2.84 19.45
N THR A 12 3.03 -3.23 20.63
CA THR A 12 1.60 -3.39 20.95
C THR A 12 1.00 -2.17 21.61
N SER A 13 1.78 -1.46 22.42
CA SER A 13 1.33 -0.21 23.04
C SER A 13 2.51 0.66 23.49
N TYR A 14 2.26 1.95 23.64
CA TYR A 14 3.19 2.88 24.27
C TYR A 14 2.47 4.01 24.98
N SER A 15 3.14 4.60 25.95
CA SER A 15 2.72 5.82 26.66
C SER A 15 3.98 6.64 27.03
N SER A 16 3.80 7.79 27.66
CA SER A 16 4.93 8.56 28.19
C SER A 16 5.69 7.84 29.33
N LYS A 17 5.17 6.71 29.84
CA LYS A 17 5.73 6.01 31.00
C LYS A 17 6.03 4.53 30.74
N SER A 18 5.56 3.98 29.63
CA SER A 18 5.70 2.54 29.35
C SER A 18 5.71 2.24 27.87
N VAL A 19 6.34 1.14 27.51
CA VAL A 19 6.36 0.56 26.15
C VAL A 19 6.11 -0.94 26.28
N GLN A 20 5.29 -1.51 25.40
CA GLN A 20 5.02 -2.93 25.36
C GLN A 20 5.32 -3.51 23.98
N ILE A 21 6.06 -4.61 24.01
CA ILE A 21 6.32 -5.47 22.84
C ILE A 21 5.51 -6.75 23.02
N GLU A 22 4.99 -7.29 21.92
CA GLU A 22 4.22 -8.52 21.92
C GLU A 22 4.96 -9.68 22.63
N GLY A 23 4.27 -10.38 23.49
CA GLY A 23 4.84 -11.48 24.30
C GLY A 23 5.62 -11.04 25.53
N TYR A 24 5.67 -9.76 25.84
CA TYR A 24 6.33 -9.21 27.03
C TYR A 24 5.37 -8.35 27.86
N GLU A 25 5.58 -8.34 29.17
CA GLU A 25 4.92 -7.38 30.06
C GLU A 25 5.32 -5.94 29.71
N PRO A 26 4.45 -4.95 29.96
CA PRO A 26 4.79 -3.55 29.75
C PRO A 26 6.03 -3.14 30.56
N LEU A 27 7.04 -2.62 29.87
CA LEU A 27 8.25 -2.11 30.50
C LEU A 27 8.12 -0.62 30.81
N SER A 28 8.53 -0.21 31.99
CA SER A 28 8.59 1.22 32.33
C SER A 28 9.59 1.92 31.41
N ALA A 29 9.20 3.08 30.89
CA ALA A 29 10.06 3.94 30.07
C ALA A 29 10.56 5.11 30.91
N GLU A 30 11.80 5.51 30.67
CA GLU A 30 12.30 6.76 31.24
C GLU A 30 11.57 7.95 30.62
N LYS A 31 11.49 9.04 31.40
CA LYS A 31 11.05 10.33 30.88
C LYS A 31 11.97 10.70 29.71
N ASP A 32 11.46 11.04 28.57
CA ASP A 32 12.23 11.36 27.37
C ASP A 32 12.99 10.15 26.77
N LEU A 33 12.34 8.97 26.77
CA LEU A 33 12.86 7.77 26.11
C LEU A 33 13.40 8.11 24.70
N PRO A 34 14.69 7.91 24.42
CA PRO A 34 15.24 8.11 23.08
C PRO A 34 14.58 7.18 22.08
N VAL A 35 13.98 7.75 21.03
CA VAL A 35 13.39 7.04 19.90
C VAL A 35 14.21 7.32 18.66
N TYR A 36 14.62 6.27 17.96
CA TYR A 36 15.33 6.34 16.70
C TYR A 36 14.48 5.72 15.61
N LEU A 37 14.21 6.49 14.57
CA LEU A 37 13.49 6.05 13.39
C LEU A 37 14.51 5.76 12.28
N VAL A 38 14.54 4.53 11.83
CA VAL A 38 15.43 4.04 10.77
C VAL A 38 14.61 3.84 9.53
N ALA A 39 14.89 4.61 8.47
CA ALA A 39 14.25 4.37 7.18
C ALA A 39 14.71 3.04 6.60
N SER A 40 13.80 2.29 5.99
CA SER A 40 14.15 1.07 5.27
C SER A 40 15.04 1.40 4.07
N SER A 41 15.98 0.52 3.80
CA SER A 41 17.05 0.70 2.83
C SER A 41 16.54 0.55 1.38
N GLY A 42 15.91 1.56 0.83
CA GLY A 42 15.58 1.55 -0.60
C GLY A 42 16.27 2.66 -1.39
N HIS A 43 16.42 3.86 -0.84
CA HIS A 43 16.79 5.03 -1.64
C HIS A 43 17.63 6.10 -0.95
N ALA A 44 18.15 5.89 0.25
CA ALA A 44 18.97 6.90 0.90
C ALA A 44 20.14 6.30 1.68
N LYS A 45 21.25 7.04 1.71
CA LYS A 45 22.23 6.99 2.79
C LYS A 45 21.44 6.97 4.10
N ILE A 46 21.45 5.84 4.80
CA ILE A 46 20.58 5.50 5.92
C ILE A 46 20.33 6.72 6.81
N PRO A 47 19.20 7.36 6.78
CA PRO A 47 18.89 8.38 7.75
C PRO A 47 18.32 7.70 8.98
N VAL A 48 19.15 7.51 9.97
CA VAL A 48 18.64 7.37 11.33
C VAL A 48 18.32 8.78 11.79
N ARG A 49 17.08 9.05 12.12
CA ARG A 49 16.67 10.30 12.74
C ARG A 49 16.19 10.06 14.17
N GLN A 50 16.45 11.00 15.04
CA GLN A 50 15.82 11.01 16.34
C GLN A 50 14.33 11.38 16.16
N GLY A 51 13.46 10.59 16.75
CA GLY A 51 12.01 10.77 16.76
C GLY A 51 11.51 11.02 18.17
N LYS A 52 10.18 11.09 18.27
CA LYS A 52 9.44 11.13 19.53
C LYS A 52 8.64 9.85 19.69
N ILE A 53 8.21 9.54 20.91
CA ILE A 53 7.36 8.39 21.19
C ILE A 53 6.03 8.44 20.39
N SER A 54 5.54 9.64 20.09
CA SER A 54 4.36 9.87 19.25
C SER A 54 4.54 9.54 17.77
N ASP A 55 5.79 9.37 17.32
CA ASP A 55 6.09 8.99 15.92
C ASP A 55 6.08 7.46 15.73
N LEU A 56 5.84 6.72 16.80
CA LEU A 56 5.77 5.27 16.77
C LEU A 56 4.41 4.79 16.26
N VAL A 57 4.42 3.75 15.46
CA VAL A 57 3.20 3.10 14.95
C VAL A 57 2.99 1.80 15.72
N VAL A 58 1.86 1.69 16.41
CA VAL A 58 1.42 0.43 17.04
C VAL A 58 1.13 -0.59 15.94
N GLY A 59 1.62 -1.81 16.14
CA GLY A 59 1.56 -2.86 15.12
C GLY A 59 2.85 -2.99 14.28
N ASN A 60 3.79 -2.03 14.37
CA ASN A 60 5.09 -2.18 13.71
C ASN A 60 5.83 -3.41 14.25
N SER A 61 6.12 -4.37 13.37
CA SER A 61 6.80 -5.63 13.68
C SER A 61 8.33 -5.51 13.75
N LYS A 62 8.89 -4.40 13.30
CA LYS A 62 10.34 -4.15 13.25
C LYS A 62 10.77 -3.11 14.27
N VAL A 63 10.52 -3.43 15.54
CA VAL A 63 10.91 -2.59 16.65
C VAL A 63 11.95 -3.31 17.51
N GLU A 64 12.98 -2.58 17.93
CA GLU A 64 13.98 -3.03 18.89
C GLU A 64 13.94 -2.13 20.12
N LEU A 65 13.67 -2.72 21.27
CA LEU A 65 13.66 -2.03 22.55
C LEU A 65 14.93 -2.39 23.34
N VAL A 66 15.75 -1.40 23.64
CA VAL A 66 16.92 -1.56 24.50
C VAL A 66 16.46 -1.48 25.94
N VAL A 67 16.80 -2.51 26.72
CA VAL A 67 16.37 -2.67 28.11
C VAL A 67 17.56 -2.79 29.03
N ALA A 68 17.58 -2.04 30.10
CA ALA A 68 18.52 -2.19 31.22
C ALA A 68 17.74 -2.05 32.53
N GLU A 69 18.11 -2.85 33.53
CA GLU A 69 17.44 -2.83 34.85
C GLU A 69 15.92 -2.87 34.80
N GLN A 70 15.36 -3.69 33.88
CA GLN A 70 13.92 -3.84 33.62
C GLN A 70 13.22 -2.55 33.16
N LYS A 71 13.97 -1.61 32.62
CA LYS A 71 13.45 -0.37 32.04
C LYS A 71 13.79 -0.24 30.57
N ALA A 72 12.89 0.34 29.81
CA ALA A 72 13.15 0.76 28.45
C ALA A 72 14.06 1.97 28.43
N CYS A 73 15.24 1.84 27.81
CA CYS A 73 16.27 2.88 27.76
C CYS A 73 16.39 3.54 26.39
N ALA A 74 16.03 2.86 25.31
CA ALA A 74 15.96 3.40 23.98
C ALA A 74 15.05 2.53 23.13
N LEU A 75 14.44 3.10 22.10
CA LEU A 75 13.62 2.39 21.13
C LEU A 75 14.10 2.70 19.72
N VAL A 76 14.31 1.67 18.92
CA VAL A 76 14.61 1.76 17.49
C VAL A 76 13.42 1.21 16.74
N SER A 77 12.80 2.05 15.91
CA SER A 77 11.70 1.67 15.04
C SER A 77 12.19 1.71 13.60
N TYR A 78 12.24 0.55 12.96
CA TYR A 78 12.51 0.46 11.54
C TYR A 78 11.21 0.79 10.82
N GLN A 79 11.22 1.90 10.09
CA GLN A 79 10.09 2.25 9.26
C GLN A 79 10.05 1.24 8.11
N GLU A 80 8.96 0.51 8.00
CA GLU A 80 8.69 -0.25 6.79
C GLU A 80 8.47 0.77 5.67
N ASP A 81 8.96 0.47 4.47
CA ASP A 81 8.52 1.21 3.29
C ASP A 81 7.00 1.00 3.23
N MET A 82 6.24 2.03 3.54
CA MET A 82 4.82 2.00 3.25
C MET A 82 4.72 1.67 1.77
N ALA A 83 3.91 0.68 1.43
CA ALA A 83 3.72 0.31 0.05
C ALA A 83 3.36 1.59 -0.73
N GLU A 84 4.25 2.06 -1.58
CA GLU A 84 4.01 3.27 -2.37
C GLU A 84 2.76 3.12 -3.23
N LYS A 85 2.43 1.86 -3.57
CA LYS A 85 1.30 1.49 -4.41
C LYS A 85 0.55 0.29 -3.87
N VAL A 86 -0.74 0.31 -4.07
CA VAL A 86 -1.67 -0.79 -3.79
C VAL A 86 -2.08 -1.46 -5.09
N ARG A 87 -2.22 -2.78 -5.05
CA ARG A 87 -2.71 -3.59 -6.17
C ARG A 87 -4.11 -4.10 -5.86
N VAL A 88 -5.12 -3.51 -6.48
CA VAL A 88 -6.53 -3.81 -6.28
C VAL A 88 -7.05 -4.74 -7.37
N LEU A 89 -7.55 -5.90 -6.98
CA LEU A 89 -8.19 -6.83 -7.91
C LEU A 89 -9.56 -6.28 -8.33
N LEU A 90 -9.72 -6.01 -9.62
CA LEU A 90 -10.98 -5.57 -10.20
C LEU A 90 -11.78 -6.80 -10.62
N LYS A 91 -12.84 -7.12 -9.87
CA LYS A 91 -13.67 -8.31 -10.10
C LYS A 91 -14.67 -8.13 -11.22
N ASN A 92 -15.04 -9.23 -11.86
CA ASN A 92 -16.14 -9.34 -12.80
C ASN A 92 -17.38 -9.86 -12.06
N GLY A 93 -18.11 -8.98 -11.38
CA GLY A 93 -19.16 -9.40 -10.46
C GLY A 93 -18.57 -10.22 -9.29
N LYS A 94 -18.96 -11.50 -9.18
CA LYS A 94 -18.42 -12.42 -8.17
C LYS A 94 -17.14 -13.14 -8.61
N GLU A 95 -16.83 -13.10 -9.91
CA GLU A 95 -15.69 -13.81 -10.48
C GLU A 95 -14.41 -12.97 -10.43
N ASN A 96 -13.29 -13.62 -10.22
CA ASN A 96 -11.97 -12.99 -10.22
C ASN A 96 -11.39 -12.85 -11.63
N THR A 97 -11.96 -13.51 -12.61
CA THR A 97 -11.47 -13.55 -13.98
C THR A 97 -12.50 -13.08 -15.00
N TYR A 98 -12.02 -12.63 -16.13
CA TYR A 98 -12.77 -12.24 -17.29
C TYR A 98 -12.50 -13.24 -18.42
N ALA A 99 -13.54 -13.73 -19.09
CA ALA A 99 -13.39 -14.58 -20.28
C ALA A 99 -12.81 -13.77 -21.46
N SER A 100 -13.19 -12.50 -21.57
CA SER A 100 -12.63 -11.52 -22.50
C SER A 100 -12.43 -10.19 -21.77
N LEU A 101 -11.35 -9.47 -22.07
CA LEU A 101 -11.00 -8.25 -21.37
C LEU A 101 -10.39 -7.24 -22.32
N PHE A 102 -10.97 -6.05 -22.37
CA PHE A 102 -10.51 -4.95 -23.19
C PHE A 102 -10.30 -3.70 -22.33
N VAL A 103 -9.28 -2.93 -22.65
CA VAL A 103 -8.94 -1.67 -22.00
C VAL A 103 -8.81 -0.58 -23.06
N CYS A 104 -9.33 0.59 -22.76
CA CYS A 104 -9.20 1.80 -23.59
C CYS A 104 -8.93 3.03 -22.73
N SER A 105 -8.64 4.15 -23.38
CA SER A 105 -8.51 5.47 -22.76
C SER A 105 -8.96 6.54 -23.75
N GLY A 106 -9.56 7.62 -23.25
CA GLY A 106 -9.82 8.84 -24.01
C GLY A 106 -8.54 9.67 -24.29
N ASP A 107 -7.42 9.29 -23.67
CA ASP A 107 -6.11 9.90 -23.84
C ASP A 107 -5.09 8.89 -24.39
N ALA A 108 -3.90 9.36 -24.73
CA ALA A 108 -2.80 8.47 -25.05
C ALA A 108 -2.38 7.66 -23.81
N TYR A 109 -1.87 6.45 -24.01
CA TYR A 109 -1.41 5.57 -22.96
C TYR A 109 -0.29 4.65 -23.45
N THR A 110 0.28 3.86 -22.57
CA THR A 110 1.32 2.88 -22.93
C THR A 110 0.91 1.47 -22.55
N VAL A 111 1.41 0.49 -23.29
CA VAL A 111 1.27 -0.94 -23.01
C VAL A 111 2.66 -1.54 -22.99
N ASP A 112 3.14 -1.99 -21.82
CA ASP A 112 4.55 -2.38 -21.60
C ASP A 112 5.54 -1.37 -22.20
N GLY A 113 5.30 -0.06 -21.97
CA GLY A 113 6.11 1.04 -22.47
C GLY A 113 5.87 1.42 -23.95
N ASN A 114 5.10 0.65 -24.70
CA ASN A 114 4.80 0.96 -26.10
C ASN A 114 3.59 1.91 -26.19
N LYS A 115 3.78 3.06 -26.80
CA LYS A 115 2.73 4.09 -26.93
C LYS A 115 1.52 3.61 -27.74
N ARG A 116 0.34 3.99 -27.26
CA ARG A 116 -0.95 3.83 -27.92
C ARG A 116 -1.61 5.20 -28.06
N LYS A 117 -2.31 5.40 -29.16
CA LYS A 117 -3.10 6.61 -29.38
C LYS A 117 -4.37 6.52 -28.52
N LYS A 118 -4.96 7.68 -28.24
CA LYS A 118 -6.29 7.78 -27.65
C LYS A 118 -7.29 6.92 -28.44
N ASP A 119 -8.31 6.48 -27.77
CA ASP A 119 -9.44 5.67 -28.31
C ASP A 119 -8.99 4.33 -28.95
N THR A 120 -7.72 3.92 -28.75
CA THR A 120 -7.26 2.59 -29.14
C THR A 120 -7.77 1.55 -28.13
N VAL A 121 -8.29 0.42 -28.62
CA VAL A 121 -8.69 -0.69 -27.77
C VAL A 121 -7.53 -1.68 -27.60
N THR A 122 -7.17 -1.94 -26.38
CA THR A 122 -6.18 -2.96 -26.01
C THR A 122 -6.91 -4.24 -25.63
N ASP A 123 -6.64 -5.32 -26.36
CA ASP A 123 -7.24 -6.64 -26.20
C ASP A 123 -6.29 -7.55 -25.42
N ALA A 124 -6.72 -8.00 -24.24
CA ALA A 124 -5.92 -8.86 -23.37
C ALA A 124 -5.59 -10.22 -24.03
N GLU A 125 -6.52 -10.78 -24.79
CA GLU A 125 -6.30 -12.05 -25.49
C GLU A 125 -5.14 -11.92 -26.50
N LYS A 126 -5.16 -10.88 -27.33
CA LYS A 126 -4.09 -10.65 -28.32
C LYS A 126 -2.73 -10.44 -27.67
N LEU A 127 -2.67 -9.71 -26.57
CA LEU A 127 -1.43 -9.42 -25.86
C LEU A 127 -0.85 -10.64 -25.13
N LEU A 128 -1.72 -11.47 -24.56
CA LEU A 128 -1.36 -12.60 -23.70
C LEU A 128 -1.42 -13.95 -24.41
N LYS A 129 -1.75 -13.96 -25.72
CA LYS A 129 -1.77 -15.17 -26.55
C LYS A 129 -0.37 -15.84 -26.52
N GLY A 130 -0.34 -17.13 -26.23
CA GLY A 130 0.91 -17.89 -26.15
C GLY A 130 1.79 -17.59 -24.93
N LYS A 131 1.41 -16.63 -24.06
CA LYS A 131 2.15 -16.35 -22.84
C LYS A 131 1.79 -17.34 -21.73
N LYS A 132 2.72 -17.55 -20.79
CA LYS A 132 2.50 -18.43 -19.61
C LYS A 132 1.48 -17.81 -18.66
N THR A 133 0.76 -18.65 -17.90
CA THR A 133 -0.05 -18.22 -16.75
C THR A 133 0.79 -17.42 -15.77
N GLY A 134 0.22 -16.37 -15.19
CA GLY A 134 0.93 -15.44 -14.32
C GLY A 134 1.68 -14.32 -15.06
N LYS A 135 1.80 -14.36 -16.40
CA LYS A 135 2.40 -13.23 -17.16
C LYS A 135 1.53 -12.01 -17.03
N GLU A 136 2.14 -10.92 -16.62
CA GLU A 136 1.54 -9.60 -16.49
C GLU A 136 1.96 -8.70 -17.64
N ILE A 137 1.05 -7.79 -18.02
CA ILE A 137 1.25 -6.70 -18.97
C ILE A 137 0.74 -5.43 -18.29
N LYS A 138 1.58 -4.42 -18.24
CA LYS A 138 1.29 -3.14 -17.61
C LYS A 138 0.75 -2.16 -18.64
N ILE A 139 -0.36 -1.50 -18.32
CA ILE A 139 -0.97 -0.42 -19.08
C ILE A 139 -0.91 0.83 -18.22
N SER A 140 -0.26 1.87 -18.71
CA SER A 140 -0.09 3.13 -17.97
C SER A 140 -0.71 4.28 -18.75
N PRO A 141 -1.58 5.10 -18.12
CA PRO A 141 -2.13 6.28 -18.77
C PRO A 141 -1.05 7.35 -18.93
N ASP A 142 -1.24 8.29 -19.84
CA ASP A 142 -0.50 9.55 -19.82
C ASP A 142 -0.88 10.35 -18.57
N THR A 143 -0.07 11.35 -18.22
CA THR A 143 -0.22 12.15 -16.99
C THR A 143 -1.65 12.69 -16.85
N GLY A 144 -2.32 12.27 -15.77
CA GLY A 144 -3.70 12.66 -15.46
C GLY A 144 -4.78 11.96 -16.28
N GLY A 145 -4.42 11.03 -17.16
CA GLY A 145 -5.36 10.24 -17.94
C GLY A 145 -6.04 9.15 -17.13
N LEU A 146 -7.19 8.68 -17.62
CA LEU A 146 -7.93 7.56 -17.05
C LEU A 146 -7.90 6.37 -18.00
N LEU A 147 -7.79 5.19 -17.42
CA LEU A 147 -7.97 3.92 -18.13
C LEU A 147 -9.36 3.34 -17.84
N TYR A 148 -9.96 2.73 -18.83
CA TYR A 148 -11.30 2.16 -18.73
C TYR A 148 -11.30 0.70 -19.13
N ARG A 149 -12.03 -0.12 -18.41
CA ARG A 149 -12.52 -1.37 -18.97
C ARG A 149 -13.58 -1.02 -20.01
N CYS A 150 -13.53 -1.64 -21.17
CA CYS A 150 -14.44 -1.34 -22.27
C CYS A 150 -14.92 -2.61 -22.99
N ASP A 151 -15.84 -2.44 -23.93
CA ASP A 151 -16.19 -3.49 -24.86
C ASP A 151 -15.17 -3.56 -26.03
N LYS A 152 -15.37 -4.51 -26.94
CA LYS A 152 -14.51 -4.68 -28.13
C LYS A 152 -14.51 -3.48 -29.08
N ASN A 153 -15.51 -2.62 -28.99
CA ASN A 153 -15.66 -1.42 -29.83
C ASN A 153 -15.11 -0.16 -29.14
N GLY A 154 -14.61 -0.27 -27.90
CA GLY A 154 -14.06 0.85 -27.13
C GLY A 154 -15.08 1.61 -26.29
N ASN A 155 -16.31 1.13 -26.14
CA ASN A 155 -17.29 1.75 -25.27
C ASN A 155 -16.93 1.44 -23.80
N PRO A 156 -16.67 2.45 -22.94
CA PRO A 156 -16.24 2.23 -21.56
C PRO A 156 -17.35 1.69 -20.67
N TYR A 157 -16.99 0.87 -19.69
CA TYR A 157 -17.86 0.40 -18.62
C TYR A 157 -17.53 1.15 -17.32
N GLY A 158 -18.53 1.82 -16.76
CA GLY A 158 -18.42 2.50 -15.47
C GLY A 158 -17.43 3.67 -15.45
N SER A 159 -16.89 3.93 -14.27
CA SER A 159 -15.89 4.99 -14.05
C SER A 159 -14.51 4.54 -14.50
N GLY A 160 -13.68 5.50 -14.93
CA GLY A 160 -12.27 5.25 -15.23
C GLY A 160 -11.46 4.97 -13.98
N TYR A 161 -10.27 4.42 -14.19
CA TYR A 161 -9.30 4.10 -13.15
C TYR A 161 -8.09 5.01 -13.30
N GLU A 162 -7.70 5.66 -12.22
CA GLU A 162 -6.39 6.31 -12.10
C GLU A 162 -5.30 5.26 -11.83
N GLY A 163 -4.05 5.62 -12.08
CA GLY A 163 -2.91 4.71 -11.95
C GLY A 163 -2.81 3.71 -13.09
N ASP A 164 -2.10 2.63 -12.86
CA ASP A 164 -1.83 1.63 -13.88
C ASP A 164 -2.87 0.51 -13.86
N LEU A 165 -3.20 -0.06 -15.00
CA LEU A 165 -3.93 -1.32 -15.10
C LEU A 165 -2.98 -2.45 -15.50
N ILE A 166 -3.06 -3.56 -14.79
CA ILE A 166 -2.25 -4.75 -15.06
C ILE A 166 -3.18 -5.86 -15.53
N LEU A 167 -2.91 -6.33 -16.74
CA LEU A 167 -3.55 -7.51 -17.32
C LEU A 167 -2.71 -8.73 -16.97
N ARG A 168 -3.31 -9.73 -16.32
CA ARG A 168 -2.64 -10.99 -15.98
C ARG A 168 -3.40 -12.18 -16.54
N LYS A 169 -2.66 -13.13 -17.14
CA LYS A 169 -3.24 -14.37 -17.63
C LYS A 169 -3.37 -15.38 -16.50
N GLU A 170 -4.55 -15.97 -16.35
CA GLU A 170 -4.83 -17.05 -15.40
C GLU A 170 -5.47 -18.26 -16.10
N LYS A 171 -5.59 -19.40 -15.39
CA LYS A 171 -6.18 -20.62 -15.97
C LYS A 171 -7.63 -20.43 -16.44
N GLY A 172 -8.41 -19.59 -15.78
CA GLY A 172 -9.81 -19.33 -16.06
C GLY A 172 -10.10 -18.12 -16.96
N GLY A 173 -9.06 -17.43 -17.47
CA GLY A 173 -9.23 -16.21 -18.26
C GLY A 173 -8.20 -15.15 -17.92
N TYR A 174 -8.65 -13.90 -17.84
CA TYR A 174 -7.80 -12.73 -17.61
C TYR A 174 -8.18 -12.06 -16.30
N VAL A 175 -7.19 -11.60 -15.55
CA VAL A 175 -7.37 -10.82 -14.34
C VAL A 175 -7.01 -9.38 -14.65
N LEU A 176 -7.79 -8.46 -14.12
CA LEU A 176 -7.54 -7.02 -14.16
C LEU A 176 -7.19 -6.52 -12.75
N ILE A 177 -6.04 -5.87 -12.64
CA ILE A 177 -5.55 -5.30 -11.38
C ILE A 177 -5.32 -3.81 -11.60
N ASN A 178 -5.80 -2.97 -10.70
CA ASN A 178 -5.44 -1.56 -10.66
C ASN A 178 -4.27 -1.37 -9.68
N GLU A 179 -3.17 -0.86 -10.17
CA GLU A 179 -1.99 -0.49 -9.38
C GLU A 179 -1.98 1.02 -9.21
N ILE A 180 -2.29 1.49 -8.01
CA ILE A 180 -2.52 2.90 -7.70
C ILE A 180 -1.68 3.32 -6.50
N PRO A 181 -1.18 4.57 -6.42
CA PRO A 181 -0.55 5.09 -5.22
C PRO A 181 -1.44 4.93 -3.99
N MET A 182 -0.84 4.63 -2.83
CA MET A 182 -1.58 4.40 -1.57
C MET A 182 -2.46 5.59 -1.21
N GLU A 183 -1.96 6.80 -1.36
CA GLU A 183 -2.71 8.05 -1.04
C GLU A 183 -3.96 8.19 -1.91
N ASP A 184 -3.84 7.87 -3.21
CA ASP A 184 -4.98 7.91 -4.13
C ASP A 184 -5.98 6.80 -3.80
N TYR A 185 -5.51 5.60 -3.47
CA TYR A 185 -6.37 4.51 -3.02
C TYR A 185 -7.20 4.90 -1.78
N ILE A 186 -6.56 5.45 -0.76
CA ILE A 186 -7.24 5.92 0.45
C ILE A 186 -8.30 6.98 0.10
N ARG A 187 -7.98 7.93 -0.78
CA ARG A 187 -8.90 8.97 -1.24
C ARG A 187 -10.18 8.40 -1.87
N TYR A 188 -10.07 7.30 -2.62
CA TYR A 188 -11.23 6.66 -3.25
C TYR A 188 -12.00 5.73 -2.32
N VAL A 189 -11.34 5.03 -1.42
CA VAL A 189 -11.97 4.06 -0.53
C VAL A 189 -12.65 4.75 0.65
N LEU A 190 -12.07 5.80 1.18
CA LEU A 190 -12.56 6.48 2.38
C LEU A 190 -14.05 6.89 2.29
N PRO A 191 -14.53 7.52 1.19
CA PRO A 191 -15.96 7.86 1.06
C PRO A 191 -16.91 6.66 0.99
N SER A 192 -16.39 5.50 0.58
CA SER A 192 -17.17 4.25 0.52
C SER A 192 -17.28 3.55 1.87
N GLU A 193 -16.28 3.74 2.74
CA GLU A 193 -16.22 3.14 4.06
C GLU A 193 -16.89 4.00 5.13
N MET A 194 -16.84 5.32 4.98
CA MET A 194 -17.37 6.26 5.96
C MET A 194 -18.03 7.47 5.28
N PRO A 195 -19.27 7.83 5.67
CA PRO A 195 -19.92 9.03 5.14
C PRO A 195 -19.08 10.29 5.38
N LEU A 196 -18.94 11.14 4.37
CA LEU A 196 -18.19 12.40 4.45
C LEU A 196 -18.79 13.43 5.44
N SER A 197 -20.00 13.17 5.96
CA SER A 197 -20.63 13.96 7.02
C SER A 197 -20.06 13.73 8.42
N PHE A 198 -19.20 12.68 8.59
CA PHE A 198 -18.53 12.45 9.86
C PHE A 198 -17.50 13.56 10.16
N SER A 199 -17.12 13.68 11.44
CA SER A 199 -16.14 14.67 11.85
C SER A 199 -14.78 14.45 11.16
N TYR A 200 -14.03 15.51 10.95
CA TYR A 200 -12.70 15.45 10.33
C TYR A 200 -11.74 14.50 11.07
N GLU A 201 -11.81 14.44 12.40
CA GLU A 201 -10.99 13.52 13.19
C GLU A 201 -11.39 12.05 12.99
N ALA A 202 -12.68 11.77 12.81
CA ALA A 202 -13.13 10.41 12.48
C ALA A 202 -12.66 9.99 11.07
N LEU A 203 -12.74 10.88 10.10
CA LEU A 203 -12.24 10.62 8.74
C LEU A 203 -10.71 10.39 8.72
N LYS A 204 -9.96 11.15 9.51
CA LYS A 204 -8.51 10.91 9.69
C LYS A 204 -8.22 9.55 10.30
N ALA A 205 -8.94 9.17 11.36
CA ALA A 205 -8.76 7.87 12.00
C ALA A 205 -9.04 6.72 11.02
N GLN A 206 -10.10 6.85 10.22
CA GLN A 206 -10.44 5.87 9.19
C GLN A 206 -9.36 5.80 8.09
N ALA A 207 -8.83 6.93 7.63
CA ALA A 207 -7.76 6.96 6.64
C ALA A 207 -6.49 6.24 7.14
N VAL A 208 -6.12 6.46 8.41
CA VAL A 208 -5.00 5.75 9.06
C VAL A 208 -5.29 4.25 9.15
N TYR A 209 -6.51 3.86 9.53
CA TYR A 209 -6.91 2.46 9.60
C TYR A 209 -6.82 1.77 8.23
N VAL A 210 -7.36 2.37 7.19
CA VAL A 210 -7.29 1.85 5.81
C VAL A 210 -5.83 1.71 5.36
N GLY A 211 -4.99 2.72 5.62
CA GLY A 211 -3.56 2.67 5.27
C GLY A 211 -2.77 1.63 6.06
N ALA A 212 -3.21 1.26 7.27
CA ALA A 212 -2.55 0.25 8.09
C ALA A 212 -2.94 -1.21 7.74
N CYS A 213 -3.94 -1.41 6.86
CA CYS A 213 -4.39 -2.73 6.43
C CYS A 213 -3.54 -3.32 5.26
N PHE A 214 -2.54 -2.60 4.79
CA PHE A 214 -1.63 -2.98 3.71
C PHE A 214 -0.17 -2.94 4.16
#